data_1cf3cb47082baaa4cf80264177ff195c
#
_entry.id   1cf3cb47082baaa4cf80264177ff195c
#
_cell.length_a   1.000
_cell.length_b   1.000
_cell.length_c   1.000
_cell.angle_alpha   90.00
_cell.angle_beta   90.00
_cell.angle_gamma   90.00
#
_symmetry.space_group_name_H-M   'P 1'
#
loop_
_entity.id
_entity.type
_entity.pdbx_description
1 polymer ?
#
loop_
_entity_poly.entity_id
_entity_poly.type
_entity_poly.pdbx_seq_one_letter_code
_entity_poly.pdbx_strand_id
1 'polypeptide(L)'
;FDFKVELDAVYDAGDIDVTVNGKPYAEVFGQEAEFVTDEKGKNDESLGSALILRDLALADAGDYTVAVKAGDEEKTVTWTVYDTPEMPKAKNIIFFVADGMSMGHRTAARIMSKGMTEGKANGRLNMDDLDNMATIGTSSTHSIATDSANTMSAYMTGHKTRVNALGVYADRTPDSLDDPKVETIAEALRRQTGKSIGVVSTAEIEDATPAAVVAHTRLRGDKAEIVGMFYDVQPEVVLGGGSAYFLKSDVAGSKRKDDNDYIAMFEDAGYTVVTSADELASAEKPEDGKLLGLFHTGNMDSTLDREFLKKGSVDKFPSQPGLVDMTTAAIDQLSKNPEGFFLMVEAANVDKMSHPLDWDRAAVDMIEFDQAIGAAMEWMKSNPDTLIVVTGDHTHGVSVIGTIDDEVQADEMRNKVMTYDDAGFPNYTDENGDGYPDQIDVSRRLAMFANNFPDYYETFRPKMDGPFEPAVKDENGRYVANEAYKDVPGAVLRTGNLPYDASTGVHAVDDVLLQATGPGADGFKGYMEQSDVYGVLADTFALGSSQKQ
;
A
#
# COMPACT_ATOMS: atom_id res chain seq x y z
N PHE A 1 -20.12 -10.78 2.69
CA PHE A 1 -20.00 -9.55 3.50
C PHE A 1 -20.78 -9.66 4.80
N ASP A 2 -20.38 -8.88 5.82
CA ASP A 2 -21.14 -8.76 7.06
C ASP A 2 -22.01 -7.51 7.04
N PHE A 3 -23.12 -7.56 7.77
CA PHE A 3 -24.02 -6.42 7.95
C PHE A 3 -24.30 -6.21 9.43
N LYS A 4 -24.11 -4.97 9.91
CA LYS A 4 -24.39 -4.57 11.28
C LYS A 4 -25.29 -3.34 11.31
N VAL A 5 -26.29 -3.39 12.17
CA VAL A 5 -27.09 -2.23 12.56
C VAL A 5 -26.70 -1.83 13.97
N GLU A 6 -26.25 -0.60 14.12
CA GLU A 6 -25.96 0.00 15.44
C GLU A 6 -27.00 1.07 15.76
N LEU A 7 -27.57 0.99 16.95
CA LEU A 7 -28.60 1.90 17.45
C LEU A 7 -28.07 2.75 18.61
N ASP A 8 -28.44 4.01 18.63
CA ASP A 8 -27.96 4.97 19.66
C ASP A 8 -28.68 4.85 21.02
N ALA A 9 -29.61 3.89 21.13
CA ALA A 9 -30.33 3.59 22.37
C ALA A 9 -30.55 2.09 22.52
N VAL A 10 -30.86 1.67 23.73
CA VAL A 10 -31.21 0.27 24.04
C VAL A 10 -32.65 0.01 23.65
N TYR A 11 -32.86 -1.01 22.83
CA TYR A 11 -34.15 -1.52 22.34
C TYR A 11 -34.28 -3.00 22.67
N ASP A 12 -35.51 -3.49 22.75
CA ASP A 12 -35.78 -4.92 22.68
C ASP A 12 -35.71 -5.41 21.22
N ALA A 13 -35.30 -6.65 21.00
CA ALA A 13 -35.15 -7.20 19.64
C ALA A 13 -36.43 -7.10 18.81
N GLY A 14 -37.61 -7.21 19.44
CA GLY A 14 -38.91 -7.10 18.78
C GLY A 14 -39.31 -5.69 18.35
N ASP A 15 -38.59 -4.67 18.80
CA ASP A 15 -38.83 -3.26 18.45
C ASP A 15 -37.96 -2.79 17.27
N ILE A 16 -37.13 -3.67 16.72
CA ILE A 16 -36.25 -3.40 15.60
C ILE A 16 -36.76 -4.18 14.38
N ASP A 17 -37.12 -3.47 13.34
CA ASP A 17 -37.52 -4.03 12.06
C ASP A 17 -36.48 -3.71 10.99
N VAL A 18 -35.93 -4.77 10.35
CA VAL A 18 -34.96 -4.64 9.27
C VAL A 18 -35.51 -5.33 8.04
N THR A 19 -35.65 -4.58 6.96
CA THR A 19 -36.14 -5.09 5.69
C THR A 19 -35.16 -4.85 4.55
N VAL A 20 -35.13 -5.77 3.59
CA VAL A 20 -34.41 -5.66 2.32
C VAL A 20 -35.43 -5.77 1.18
N ASN A 21 -35.56 -4.73 0.38
CA ASN A 21 -36.61 -4.61 -0.65
C ASN A 21 -38.01 -4.86 -0.08
N GLY A 22 -38.28 -4.40 1.14
CA GLY A 22 -39.53 -4.54 1.84
C GLY A 22 -39.86 -5.94 2.38
N LYS A 23 -38.94 -6.89 2.31
CA LYS A 23 -39.04 -8.21 2.94
C LYS A 23 -38.18 -8.27 4.21
N PRO A 24 -38.58 -8.98 5.26
CA PRO A 24 -37.74 -9.20 6.42
C PRO A 24 -36.36 -9.75 6.02
N TYR A 25 -35.29 -9.27 6.66
CA TYR A 25 -33.93 -9.69 6.35
C TYR A 25 -33.73 -11.22 6.45
N ALA A 26 -34.38 -11.86 7.43
CA ALA A 26 -34.29 -13.30 7.65
C ALA A 26 -34.88 -14.10 6.47
N GLU A 27 -35.89 -13.59 5.77
CA GLU A 27 -36.44 -14.19 4.54
C GLU A 27 -35.44 -14.05 3.36
N VAL A 28 -34.74 -12.92 3.28
CA VAL A 28 -33.80 -12.65 2.17
C VAL A 28 -32.51 -13.45 2.33
N PHE A 29 -31.94 -13.49 3.53
CA PHE A 29 -30.65 -14.13 3.79
C PHE A 29 -30.76 -15.56 4.32
N GLY A 30 -31.96 -16.01 4.75
CA GLY A 30 -32.18 -17.35 5.26
C GLY A 30 -31.55 -17.60 6.65
N GLN A 31 -31.20 -16.52 7.38
CA GLN A 31 -30.61 -16.60 8.71
C GLN A 31 -31.13 -15.50 9.62
N GLU A 32 -31.12 -15.77 10.92
CA GLU A 32 -31.45 -14.81 11.97
C GLU A 32 -30.18 -14.06 12.39
N ALA A 33 -30.36 -12.78 12.76
CA ALA A 33 -29.26 -11.96 13.23
C ALA A 33 -28.92 -12.29 14.70
N GLU A 34 -27.64 -12.13 15.04
CA GLU A 34 -27.23 -11.98 16.43
C GLU A 34 -27.73 -10.62 16.94
N PHE A 35 -28.36 -10.63 18.10
CA PHE A 35 -28.86 -9.41 18.75
C PHE A 35 -28.09 -9.14 20.05
N VAL A 36 -27.51 -7.95 20.14
CA VAL A 36 -26.85 -7.44 21.33
C VAL A 36 -27.70 -6.34 21.94
N THR A 37 -28.26 -6.59 23.13
CA THR A 37 -29.18 -5.64 23.80
C THR A 37 -28.50 -4.33 24.17
N ASP A 38 -27.26 -4.42 24.67
CA ASP A 38 -26.51 -3.30 25.26
C ASP A 38 -25.05 -3.40 24.85
N GLU A 39 -24.77 -3.01 23.60
CA GLU A 39 -23.43 -3.04 23.05
C GLU A 39 -22.59 -1.91 23.65
N LYS A 40 -21.42 -2.26 24.13
CA LYS A 40 -20.48 -1.33 24.75
C LYS A 40 -19.48 -0.77 23.76
N GLY A 41 -19.26 0.54 23.86
CA GLY A 41 -18.23 1.21 23.09
C GLY A 41 -16.84 1.17 23.76
N LYS A 42 -15.89 1.80 23.13
CA LYS A 42 -14.47 1.84 23.51
C LYS A 42 -14.18 2.18 24.98
N ASN A 43 -15.06 2.94 25.64
CA ASN A 43 -14.89 3.39 27.04
C ASN A 43 -15.74 2.58 28.00
N ASP A 44 -16.20 1.40 27.61
CA ASP A 44 -17.11 0.55 28.41
C ASP A 44 -18.48 1.19 28.68
N GLU A 45 -18.80 2.27 27.95
CA GLU A 45 -20.10 2.93 27.98
C GLU A 45 -21.07 2.19 27.08
N SER A 46 -22.31 1.99 27.53
CA SER A 46 -23.36 1.46 26.68
C SER A 46 -23.75 2.51 25.65
N LEU A 47 -23.71 2.12 24.38
CA LEU A 47 -24.09 2.97 23.25
C LEU A 47 -25.45 2.60 22.65
N GLY A 48 -25.98 1.42 22.98
CA GLY A 48 -27.27 0.96 22.52
C GLY A 48 -27.28 -0.48 22.00
N SER A 49 -28.36 -0.87 21.35
CA SER A 49 -28.51 -2.22 20.81
C SER A 49 -27.80 -2.36 19.46
N ALA A 50 -27.42 -3.58 19.12
CA ALA A 50 -26.90 -3.92 17.81
C ALA A 50 -27.53 -5.21 17.27
N LEU A 51 -27.65 -5.29 15.93
CA LEU A 51 -28.09 -6.46 15.19
C LEU A 51 -26.99 -6.81 14.17
N ILE A 52 -26.48 -8.05 14.21
CA ILE A 52 -25.32 -8.47 13.45
C ILE A 52 -25.67 -9.69 12.60
N LEU A 53 -25.34 -9.60 11.31
CA LEU A 53 -25.42 -10.69 10.35
C LEU A 53 -24.05 -10.92 9.73
N ARG A 54 -23.61 -12.16 9.66
CA ARG A 54 -22.29 -12.54 9.14
C ARG A 54 -22.44 -13.39 7.88
N ASP A 55 -21.41 -13.37 7.03
CA ASP A 55 -21.28 -14.23 5.84
C ASP A 55 -22.46 -14.11 4.86
N LEU A 56 -22.95 -12.91 4.62
CA LEU A 56 -24.06 -12.65 3.71
C LEU A 56 -23.62 -12.68 2.24
N ALA A 57 -24.54 -13.10 1.37
CA ALA A 57 -24.38 -13.00 -0.07
C ALA A 57 -25.69 -12.51 -0.74
N LEU A 58 -25.55 -11.71 -1.80
CA LEU A 58 -26.63 -11.33 -2.71
C LEU A 58 -26.28 -11.86 -4.10
N ALA A 59 -27.12 -12.73 -4.63
CA ALA A 59 -26.84 -13.44 -5.88
C ALA A 59 -27.16 -12.62 -7.13
N ASP A 60 -28.16 -11.76 -7.06
CA ASP A 60 -28.65 -11.02 -8.24
C ASP A 60 -28.10 -9.59 -8.22
N ALA A 61 -27.67 -9.12 -9.40
CA ALA A 61 -27.31 -7.71 -9.58
C ALA A 61 -28.54 -6.80 -9.49
N GLY A 62 -28.35 -5.60 -8.98
CA GLY A 62 -29.41 -4.60 -8.85
C GLY A 62 -29.32 -3.81 -7.55
N ASP A 63 -30.31 -2.93 -7.35
CA ASP A 63 -30.40 -2.11 -6.15
C ASP A 63 -31.26 -2.81 -5.09
N TYR A 64 -30.72 -2.84 -3.86
CA TYR A 64 -31.38 -3.37 -2.69
C TYR A 64 -31.62 -2.24 -1.69
N THR A 65 -32.88 -1.90 -1.46
CA THR A 65 -33.25 -0.93 -0.44
C THR A 65 -33.28 -1.61 0.91
N VAL A 66 -32.39 -1.21 1.81
CA VAL A 66 -32.35 -1.70 3.19
C VAL A 66 -32.94 -0.63 4.09
N ALA A 67 -34.03 -0.95 4.77
CA ALA A 67 -34.68 -0.07 5.73
C ALA A 67 -34.59 -0.66 7.13
N VAL A 68 -34.17 0.17 8.07
CA VAL A 68 -34.08 -0.16 9.49
C VAL A 68 -35.02 0.78 10.24
N LYS A 69 -35.93 0.22 11.04
CA LYS A 69 -36.84 0.96 11.92
C LYS A 69 -36.66 0.50 13.36
N ALA A 70 -36.47 1.46 14.27
CA ALA A 70 -36.37 1.22 15.69
C ALA A 70 -37.18 2.30 16.44
N GLY A 71 -38.27 1.91 17.11
CA GLY A 71 -39.19 2.86 17.70
C GLY A 71 -39.78 3.83 16.67
N ASP A 72 -39.58 5.13 16.88
CA ASP A 72 -40.03 6.19 15.97
C ASP A 72 -39.00 6.58 14.90
N GLU A 73 -37.80 6.00 14.93
CA GLU A 73 -36.73 6.29 13.98
C GLU A 73 -36.73 5.29 12.82
N GLU A 74 -36.46 5.81 11.62
CA GLU A 74 -36.32 4.99 10.42
C GLU A 74 -35.14 5.52 9.58
N LYS A 75 -34.28 4.59 9.15
CA LYS A 75 -33.17 4.88 8.22
C LYS A 75 -33.19 3.93 7.05
N THR A 76 -33.00 4.48 5.86
CA THR A 76 -32.93 3.69 4.62
C THR A 76 -31.59 3.92 3.93
N VAL A 77 -30.98 2.83 3.45
CA VAL A 77 -29.78 2.83 2.60
C VAL A 77 -30.04 1.97 1.37
N THR A 78 -29.29 2.22 0.31
CA THR A 78 -29.34 1.39 -0.90
C THR A 78 -28.00 0.68 -1.05
N TRP A 79 -28.03 -0.64 -1.20
CA TRP A 79 -26.88 -1.43 -1.66
C TRP A 79 -27.04 -1.66 -3.16
N THR A 80 -26.02 -1.40 -3.92
CA THR A 80 -25.97 -1.71 -5.34
C THR A 80 -25.04 -2.89 -5.58
N VAL A 81 -25.60 -3.99 -6.07
CA VAL A 81 -24.85 -5.16 -6.51
C VAL A 81 -24.62 -5.03 -8.01
N TYR A 82 -23.36 -4.90 -8.39
CA TYR A 82 -22.97 -4.76 -9.79
C TYR A 82 -22.82 -6.13 -10.44
N ASP A 83 -23.21 -6.22 -11.70
CA ASP A 83 -22.95 -7.37 -12.55
C ASP A 83 -21.57 -7.24 -13.18
N THR A 84 -20.90 -8.35 -13.40
CA THR A 84 -19.62 -8.42 -14.10
C THR A 84 -19.76 -9.20 -15.41
N PRO A 85 -18.85 -9.03 -16.39
CA PRO A 85 -18.87 -9.83 -17.61
C PRO A 85 -18.88 -11.34 -17.32
N GLU A 86 -19.52 -12.12 -18.20
CA GLU A 86 -19.56 -13.58 -18.07
C GLU A 86 -18.16 -14.22 -18.25
N MET A 87 -17.26 -13.55 -18.97
CA MET A 87 -15.92 -14.03 -19.31
C MET A 87 -14.87 -13.02 -18.87
N PRO A 88 -13.76 -13.48 -18.28
CA PRO A 88 -12.66 -12.59 -17.91
C PRO A 88 -12.03 -11.94 -19.15
N LYS A 89 -11.66 -10.67 -19.02
CA LYS A 89 -10.94 -9.92 -20.07
C LYS A 89 -9.45 -10.26 -20.08
N ALA A 90 -8.88 -10.54 -18.88
CA ALA A 90 -7.49 -10.91 -18.70
C ALA A 90 -7.37 -12.21 -17.91
N LYS A 91 -6.27 -12.94 -18.17
CA LYS A 91 -5.88 -14.12 -17.41
C LYS A 91 -5.15 -13.73 -16.13
N ASN A 92 -4.31 -12.69 -16.20
CA ASN A 92 -3.47 -12.24 -15.11
C ASN A 92 -3.71 -10.76 -14.83
N ILE A 93 -3.56 -10.36 -13.57
CA ILE A 93 -3.46 -8.96 -13.17
C ILE A 93 -2.20 -8.79 -12.32
N ILE A 94 -1.38 -7.78 -12.66
CA ILE A 94 -0.25 -7.32 -11.84
C ILE A 94 -0.57 -5.90 -11.41
N PHE A 95 -0.76 -5.71 -10.12
CA PHE A 95 -1.15 -4.45 -9.49
C PHE A 95 0.04 -3.86 -8.74
N PHE A 96 0.65 -2.82 -9.31
CA PHE A 96 1.79 -2.12 -8.76
C PHE A 96 1.36 -0.90 -7.95
N VAL A 97 1.88 -0.79 -6.72
CA VAL A 97 1.66 0.35 -5.84
C VAL A 97 2.99 0.93 -5.38
N ALA A 98 3.28 2.19 -5.71
CA ALA A 98 4.31 2.93 -5.01
C ALA A 98 3.64 3.71 -3.88
N ASP A 99 3.83 3.25 -2.64
CA ASP A 99 3.25 3.85 -1.43
C ASP A 99 3.64 5.34 -1.36
N GLY A 100 2.67 6.23 -1.24
CA GLY A 100 2.89 7.66 -1.14
C GLY A 100 3.34 8.38 -2.43
N MET A 101 3.16 7.78 -3.60
CA MET A 101 3.67 8.30 -4.88
C MET A 101 3.03 9.62 -5.32
N SER A 102 3.82 10.68 -5.36
CA SER A 102 3.47 11.98 -5.97
C SER A 102 4.09 12.15 -7.35
N MET A 103 3.61 13.12 -8.12
CA MET A 103 4.23 13.51 -9.40
C MET A 103 5.67 13.98 -9.22
N GLY A 104 6.01 14.54 -8.05
CA GLY A 104 7.38 14.92 -7.71
C GLY A 104 8.35 13.74 -7.71
N HIS A 105 7.95 12.61 -7.16
CA HIS A 105 8.73 11.35 -7.15
C HIS A 105 8.99 10.84 -8.57
N ARG A 106 7.96 10.80 -9.42
CA ARG A 106 8.09 10.37 -10.82
C ARG A 106 9.02 11.27 -11.62
N THR A 107 8.90 12.59 -11.41
CA THR A 107 9.77 13.57 -12.08
C THR A 107 11.22 13.39 -11.64
N ALA A 108 11.45 13.25 -10.33
CA ALA A 108 12.79 13.01 -9.78
C ALA A 108 13.40 11.71 -10.30
N ALA A 109 12.68 10.60 -10.20
CA ALA A 109 13.13 9.29 -10.69
C ALA A 109 13.52 9.34 -12.18
N ARG A 110 12.70 9.98 -13.03
CA ARG A 110 12.99 10.12 -14.47
C ARG A 110 14.26 10.91 -14.71
N ILE A 111 14.41 12.05 -14.05
CA ILE A 111 15.57 12.93 -14.26
C ILE A 111 16.84 12.29 -13.70
N MET A 112 16.77 11.70 -12.53
CA MET A 112 17.92 11.04 -11.89
C MET A 112 18.41 9.83 -12.67
N SER A 113 17.49 8.99 -13.18
CA SER A 113 17.84 7.76 -13.90
C SER A 113 18.19 7.97 -15.37
N LYS A 114 17.65 9.01 -16.02
CA LYS A 114 17.84 9.22 -17.48
C LYS A 114 18.75 10.41 -17.78
N GLY A 115 18.96 11.31 -16.82
CA GLY A 115 19.64 12.57 -17.06
C GLY A 115 18.82 13.51 -17.97
N MET A 116 19.39 14.68 -18.25
CA MET A 116 18.76 15.69 -19.11
C MET A 116 19.75 16.27 -20.12
N THR A 117 19.28 16.50 -21.35
CA THR A 117 20.04 17.17 -22.40
C THR A 117 19.12 18.11 -23.17
N GLU A 118 19.54 19.36 -23.39
CA GLU A 118 18.81 20.35 -24.20
C GLU A 118 17.32 20.52 -23.79
N GLY A 119 17.05 20.52 -22.50
CA GLY A 119 15.69 20.73 -21.96
C GLY A 119 14.80 19.49 -22.00
N LYS A 120 15.36 18.31 -22.26
CA LYS A 120 14.62 17.05 -22.32
C LYS A 120 15.25 16.03 -21.38
N ALA A 121 14.42 15.22 -20.72
CA ALA A 121 14.90 13.96 -20.14
C ALA A 121 15.39 13.06 -21.27
N ASN A 122 16.53 12.39 -21.08
CA ASN A 122 17.16 11.55 -22.13
C ASN A 122 16.43 10.22 -22.33
N GLY A 123 15.38 9.95 -21.54
CA GLY A 123 14.55 8.74 -21.63
C GLY A 123 13.22 8.91 -20.92
N ARG A 124 12.42 7.87 -21.01
CA ARG A 124 11.13 7.73 -20.32
C ARG A 124 11.25 6.67 -19.23
N LEU A 125 10.43 6.75 -18.21
CA LEU A 125 10.17 5.66 -17.30
C LEU A 125 9.31 4.59 -18.00
N ASN A 126 9.40 3.33 -17.58
CA ASN A 126 8.56 2.27 -18.10
C ASN A 126 7.07 2.56 -17.90
N MET A 127 6.72 3.11 -16.72
CA MET A 127 5.34 3.53 -16.42
C MET A 127 4.83 4.68 -17.28
N ASP A 128 5.70 5.46 -17.93
CA ASP A 128 5.28 6.53 -18.85
C ASP A 128 4.73 6.00 -20.18
N ASP A 129 4.90 4.71 -20.46
CA ASP A 129 4.47 4.05 -21.70
C ASP A 129 3.18 3.24 -21.53
N LEU A 130 2.51 3.31 -20.37
CA LEU A 130 1.20 2.69 -20.14
C LEU A 130 0.09 3.47 -20.87
N ASP A 131 -0.87 2.75 -21.48
CA ASP A 131 -1.81 3.29 -22.48
C ASP A 131 -2.95 4.14 -21.89
N ASN A 132 -3.40 3.82 -20.67
CA ASN A 132 -4.59 4.41 -20.05
C ASN A 132 -4.20 5.11 -18.74
N MET A 133 -4.96 6.15 -18.38
CA MET A 133 -4.75 6.83 -17.10
C MET A 133 -6.04 7.36 -16.49
N ALA A 134 -6.06 7.42 -15.16
CA ALA A 134 -7.07 8.05 -14.33
C ALA A 134 -6.42 8.83 -13.19
N THR A 135 -7.14 9.74 -12.59
CA THR A 135 -6.83 10.32 -11.27
C THR A 135 -7.77 9.73 -10.24
N ILE A 136 -7.23 9.39 -9.07
CA ILE A 136 -7.97 8.66 -8.03
C ILE A 136 -8.07 9.52 -6.77
N GLY A 137 -9.31 9.76 -6.32
CA GLY A 137 -9.58 10.35 -5.02
C GLY A 137 -9.46 9.32 -3.91
N THR A 138 -8.72 9.65 -2.85
CA THR A 138 -8.29 8.68 -1.83
C THR A 138 -8.86 8.90 -0.42
N SER A 139 -9.83 9.81 -0.25
CA SER A 139 -10.42 10.09 1.07
C SER A 139 -11.01 8.86 1.76
N SER A 140 -10.89 8.80 3.10
CA SER A 140 -11.54 7.76 3.92
C SER A 140 -13.02 8.08 4.19
N THR A 141 -13.71 7.22 4.94
CA THR A 141 -15.14 7.44 5.29
C THR A 141 -15.36 8.59 6.29
N HIS A 142 -14.33 9.09 6.96
CA HIS A 142 -14.46 10.11 8.02
C HIS A 142 -13.38 11.19 7.99
N SER A 143 -12.47 11.14 7.03
CA SER A 143 -11.38 12.11 6.86
C SER A 143 -11.09 12.31 5.37
N ILE A 144 -10.78 13.55 4.99
CA ILE A 144 -10.27 13.84 3.63
C ILE A 144 -8.84 13.35 3.43
N ALA A 145 -8.07 13.21 4.53
CA ALA A 145 -6.76 12.58 4.51
C ALA A 145 -6.91 11.07 4.62
N THR A 146 -6.00 10.37 4.00
CA THR A 146 -5.96 8.91 3.93
C THR A 146 -4.67 8.36 4.52
N ASP A 147 -4.70 7.08 4.87
CA ASP A 147 -3.50 6.26 5.06
C ASP A 147 -3.52 5.07 4.09
N SER A 148 -2.41 4.32 4.04
CA SER A 148 -2.28 3.16 3.15
C SER A 148 -3.37 2.11 3.42
N ALA A 149 -3.77 1.91 4.70
CA ALA A 149 -4.74 0.89 5.07
C ALA A 149 -6.10 1.13 4.40
N ASN A 150 -6.70 2.31 4.59
CA ASN A 150 -8.03 2.56 4.05
C ASN A 150 -8.07 2.66 2.53
N THR A 151 -7.01 3.18 1.89
CA THR A 151 -6.97 3.26 0.43
C THR A 151 -6.77 1.89 -0.19
N MET A 152 -5.80 1.13 0.30
CA MET A 152 -5.57 -0.23 -0.21
C MET A 152 -6.75 -1.15 0.10
N SER A 153 -7.40 -1.00 1.27
CA SER A 153 -8.66 -1.70 1.54
C SER A 153 -9.71 -1.41 0.46
N ALA A 154 -9.87 -0.14 0.06
CA ALA A 154 -10.82 0.20 -1.01
C ALA A 154 -10.42 -0.36 -2.38
N TYR A 155 -9.12 -0.39 -2.71
CA TYR A 155 -8.62 -1.03 -3.94
C TYR A 155 -8.85 -2.55 -3.96
N MET A 156 -8.82 -3.19 -2.79
CA MET A 156 -8.91 -4.66 -2.67
C MET A 156 -10.29 -5.19 -2.30
N THR A 157 -11.26 -4.31 -1.98
CA THR A 157 -12.62 -4.70 -1.57
C THR A 157 -13.74 -3.99 -2.34
N GLY A 158 -13.45 -2.83 -2.96
CA GLY A 158 -14.48 -1.94 -3.53
C GLY A 158 -15.22 -1.09 -2.48
N HIS A 159 -14.79 -1.10 -1.23
CA HIS A 159 -15.45 -0.41 -0.13
C HIS A 159 -14.52 0.53 0.62
N LYS A 160 -14.94 1.80 0.78
CA LYS A 160 -14.23 2.75 1.63
C LYS A 160 -14.38 2.37 3.10
N THR A 161 -13.31 2.54 3.87
CA THR A 161 -13.28 2.33 5.30
C THR A 161 -12.66 3.51 6.06
N ARG A 162 -12.45 3.38 7.36
CA ARG A 162 -11.78 4.39 8.19
C ARG A 162 -10.27 4.30 8.04
N VAL A 163 -9.58 5.41 8.33
CA VAL A 163 -8.12 5.41 8.52
C VAL A 163 -7.70 4.30 9.48
N ASN A 164 -6.63 3.59 9.18
CA ASN A 164 -6.09 2.39 9.85
C ASN A 164 -6.87 1.09 9.65
N ALA A 165 -8.03 1.07 9.00
CA ALA A 165 -8.85 -0.13 8.86
C ALA A 165 -8.60 -0.86 7.53
N LEU A 166 -8.68 -2.19 7.58
CA LEU A 166 -8.44 -3.14 6.49
C LEU A 166 -9.64 -4.07 6.36
N GLY A 167 -10.30 -4.11 5.20
CA GLY A 167 -11.33 -5.09 4.86
C GLY A 167 -12.56 -5.12 5.77
N VAL A 168 -12.84 -4.04 6.52
CA VAL A 168 -13.98 -3.97 7.45
C VAL A 168 -14.67 -2.62 7.41
N TYR A 169 -15.93 -2.57 7.83
CA TYR A 169 -16.61 -1.36 8.26
C TYR A 169 -16.37 -1.18 9.77
N ALA A 170 -15.56 -0.18 10.12
CA ALA A 170 -15.22 0.10 11.51
C ALA A 170 -16.45 0.41 12.34
N ASP A 171 -16.71 -0.39 13.35
CA ASP A 171 -17.81 -0.21 14.31
C ASP A 171 -17.36 0.51 15.60
N ARG A 172 -18.23 0.55 16.61
CA ARG A 172 -17.99 1.26 17.87
C ARG A 172 -17.40 0.39 18.98
N THR A 173 -17.34 -0.92 18.81
CA THR A 173 -16.84 -1.84 19.83
C THR A 173 -15.37 -1.60 20.16
N PRO A 174 -14.87 -2.03 21.33
CA PRO A 174 -13.44 -1.94 21.63
C PRO A 174 -12.58 -2.97 20.88
N ASP A 175 -13.16 -4.09 20.44
CA ASP A 175 -12.47 -5.13 19.68
C ASP A 175 -12.25 -4.67 18.24
N SER A 176 -11.03 -4.78 17.73
CA SER A 176 -10.67 -4.41 16.36
C SER A 176 -10.83 -5.55 15.36
N LEU A 177 -11.20 -6.75 15.82
CA LEU A 177 -11.30 -7.96 15.02
C LEU A 177 -12.74 -8.47 14.84
N ASP A 178 -13.71 -7.84 15.52
CA ASP A 178 -15.14 -8.19 15.45
C ASP A 178 -15.94 -7.30 14.49
N ASP A 179 -15.29 -6.32 13.87
CA ASP A 179 -15.90 -5.40 12.91
C ASP A 179 -16.52 -6.14 11.71
N PRO A 180 -17.61 -5.61 11.12
CA PRO A 180 -18.21 -6.19 9.91
C PRO A 180 -17.23 -6.28 8.74
N LYS A 181 -17.03 -7.49 8.22
CA LYS A 181 -16.10 -7.78 7.13
C LYS A 181 -16.70 -7.52 5.77
N VAL A 182 -15.87 -7.09 4.83
CA VAL A 182 -16.16 -7.05 3.40
C VAL A 182 -15.18 -7.96 2.67
N GLU A 183 -15.67 -8.73 1.70
CA GLU A 183 -14.85 -9.68 0.95
C GLU A 183 -13.66 -9.00 0.27
N THR A 184 -12.46 -9.51 0.48
CA THR A 184 -11.25 -9.05 -0.21
C THR A 184 -11.13 -9.68 -1.59
N ILE A 185 -10.30 -9.09 -2.47
CA ILE A 185 -10.01 -9.68 -3.79
C ILE A 185 -9.44 -11.08 -3.68
N ALA A 186 -8.63 -11.36 -2.65
CA ALA A 186 -8.07 -12.69 -2.42
C ALA A 186 -9.15 -13.71 -2.10
N GLU A 187 -10.10 -13.37 -1.23
CA GLU A 187 -11.22 -14.23 -0.90
C GLU A 187 -12.15 -14.44 -2.09
N ALA A 188 -12.45 -13.39 -2.85
CA ALA A 188 -13.24 -13.48 -4.08
C ALA A 188 -12.56 -14.41 -5.10
N LEU A 189 -11.25 -14.31 -5.28
CA LEU A 189 -10.48 -15.20 -6.14
C LEU A 189 -10.52 -16.66 -5.66
N ARG A 190 -10.34 -16.91 -4.37
CA ARG A 190 -10.44 -18.25 -3.78
C ARG A 190 -11.83 -18.85 -3.96
N ARG A 191 -12.87 -18.05 -3.77
CA ARG A 191 -14.26 -18.49 -3.89
C ARG A 191 -14.69 -18.78 -5.32
N GLN A 192 -14.23 -18.01 -6.30
CA GLN A 192 -14.80 -18.04 -7.67
C GLN A 192 -13.87 -18.60 -8.73
N THR A 193 -12.58 -18.67 -8.46
CA THR A 193 -11.57 -19.02 -9.47
C THR A 193 -10.54 -19.99 -8.93
N GLY A 194 -9.72 -20.56 -9.83
CA GLY A 194 -8.53 -21.32 -9.45
C GLY A 194 -7.23 -20.51 -9.57
N LYS A 195 -7.32 -19.17 -9.63
CA LYS A 195 -6.15 -18.30 -9.83
C LYS A 195 -5.25 -18.27 -8.61
N SER A 196 -3.95 -18.20 -8.86
CA SER A 196 -2.95 -17.99 -7.82
C SER A 196 -2.90 -16.54 -7.35
N ILE A 197 -2.47 -16.32 -6.11
CA ILE A 197 -2.36 -15.00 -5.49
C ILE A 197 -0.93 -14.78 -5.05
N GLY A 198 -0.37 -13.60 -5.35
CA GLY A 198 0.94 -13.18 -4.92
C GLY A 198 0.91 -11.81 -4.25
N VAL A 199 1.73 -11.65 -3.23
CA VAL A 199 1.94 -10.40 -2.52
C VAL A 199 3.43 -10.16 -2.34
N VAL A 200 3.91 -9.03 -2.85
CA VAL A 200 5.32 -8.62 -2.82
C VAL A 200 5.41 -7.20 -2.27
N SER A 201 6.28 -6.96 -1.31
CA SER A 201 6.50 -5.62 -0.75
C SER A 201 7.94 -5.42 -0.26
N THR A 202 8.41 -4.19 -0.28
CA THR A 202 9.63 -3.77 0.45
C THR A 202 9.34 -3.41 1.92
N ALA A 203 8.06 -3.44 2.36
CA ALA A 203 7.66 -3.32 3.76
C ALA A 203 7.66 -4.67 4.50
N GLU A 204 7.28 -4.63 5.78
CA GLU A 204 6.75 -5.79 6.51
C GLU A 204 5.50 -6.31 5.78
N ILE A 205 5.40 -7.61 5.53
CA ILE A 205 4.25 -8.21 4.83
C ILE A 205 2.93 -7.97 5.56
N GLU A 206 2.96 -7.86 6.85
CA GLU A 206 1.82 -7.51 7.70
C GLU A 206 1.58 -6.00 7.84
N ASP A 207 2.30 -5.15 7.08
CA ASP A 207 1.96 -3.72 6.98
C ASP A 207 0.71 -3.51 6.11
N ALA A 208 0.15 -2.32 6.15
CA ALA A 208 -1.19 -2.00 5.65
C ALA A 208 -1.41 -2.36 4.18
N THR A 209 -0.48 -1.96 3.28
CA THR A 209 -0.63 -2.15 1.83
C THR A 209 -0.66 -3.63 1.43
N PRO A 210 0.31 -4.48 1.82
CA PRO A 210 0.23 -5.91 1.52
C PRO A 210 -0.88 -6.61 2.29
N ALA A 211 -1.14 -6.22 3.55
CA ALA A 211 -2.20 -6.80 4.36
C ALA A 211 -3.61 -6.60 3.78
N ALA A 212 -3.87 -5.48 3.09
CA ALA A 212 -5.19 -5.18 2.52
C ALA A 212 -5.68 -6.25 1.51
N VAL A 213 -4.77 -7.06 0.95
CA VAL A 213 -5.13 -8.14 0.04
C VAL A 213 -5.90 -9.26 0.77
N VAL A 214 -5.67 -9.45 2.08
CA VAL A 214 -6.17 -10.61 2.85
C VAL A 214 -6.82 -10.27 4.19
N ALA A 215 -6.63 -9.05 4.73
CA ALA A 215 -6.87 -8.78 6.13
C ALA A 215 -8.23 -8.12 6.43
N HIS A 216 -8.74 -8.46 7.64
CA HIS A 216 -9.94 -7.89 8.23
C HIS A 216 -9.65 -7.43 9.65
N THR A 217 -9.37 -6.13 9.82
CA THR A 217 -9.19 -5.52 11.13
C THR A 217 -9.41 -4.01 11.05
N ARG A 218 -9.92 -3.42 12.11
CA ARG A 218 -10.00 -1.95 12.24
C ARG A 218 -8.63 -1.30 12.48
N LEU A 219 -7.61 -2.08 12.87
CA LEU A 219 -6.30 -1.56 13.25
C LEU A 219 -5.17 -2.25 12.47
N ARG A 220 -4.57 -1.57 11.50
CA ARG A 220 -3.36 -2.04 10.78
C ARG A 220 -2.20 -2.44 11.71
N GLY A 221 -2.27 -2.06 12.98
CA GLY A 221 -1.31 -2.42 14.02
C GLY A 221 -1.46 -3.83 14.58
N ASP A 222 -2.53 -4.56 14.26
CA ASP A 222 -2.80 -5.94 14.69
C ASP A 222 -1.96 -6.94 13.85
N LYS A 223 -0.65 -6.66 13.78
CA LYS A 223 0.27 -7.34 12.86
C LYS A 223 0.39 -8.84 13.12
N ALA A 224 0.31 -9.25 14.39
CA ALA A 224 0.35 -10.64 14.76
C ALA A 224 -0.86 -11.43 14.24
N GLU A 225 -2.03 -10.81 14.27
CA GLU A 225 -3.30 -11.35 13.77
C GLU A 225 -3.33 -11.33 12.25
N ILE A 226 -2.79 -10.28 11.61
CA ILE A 226 -2.68 -10.16 10.14
C ILE A 226 -1.84 -11.31 9.56
N VAL A 227 -0.75 -11.71 10.21
CA VAL A 227 0.03 -12.91 9.78
C VAL A 227 -0.84 -14.15 9.78
N GLY A 228 -1.74 -14.30 10.77
CA GLY A 228 -2.73 -15.39 10.79
C GLY A 228 -3.68 -15.35 9.59
N MET A 229 -4.12 -14.15 9.18
CA MET A 229 -5.00 -13.98 8.02
C MET A 229 -4.29 -14.33 6.69
N PHE A 230 -2.98 -14.03 6.57
CA PHE A 230 -2.17 -14.55 5.46
C PHE A 230 -2.10 -16.07 5.46
N TYR A 231 -1.94 -16.67 6.64
CA TYR A 231 -1.93 -18.14 6.77
C TYR A 231 -3.28 -18.77 6.40
N ASP A 232 -4.39 -18.13 6.73
CA ASP A 232 -5.73 -18.63 6.42
C ASP A 232 -6.03 -18.55 4.91
N VAL A 233 -5.66 -17.47 4.23
CA VAL A 233 -5.84 -17.29 2.77
C VAL A 233 -4.81 -18.08 1.96
N GLN A 234 -3.61 -18.27 2.47
CA GLN A 234 -2.50 -18.98 1.84
C GLN A 234 -2.17 -18.50 0.41
N PRO A 235 -1.79 -17.23 0.19
CA PRO A 235 -1.31 -16.81 -1.13
C PRO A 235 -0.12 -17.67 -1.58
N GLU A 236 -0.03 -18.01 -2.87
CA GLU A 236 1.05 -18.86 -3.40
C GLU A 236 2.43 -18.21 -3.29
N VAL A 237 2.47 -16.88 -3.30
CA VAL A 237 3.73 -16.12 -3.15
C VAL A 237 3.53 -15.00 -2.14
N VAL A 238 4.41 -14.93 -1.13
CA VAL A 238 4.48 -13.87 -0.14
C VAL A 238 5.94 -13.49 0.05
N LEU A 239 6.37 -12.31 -0.40
CA LEU A 239 7.76 -11.87 -0.36
C LEU A 239 7.88 -10.46 0.23
N GLY A 240 8.71 -10.29 1.26
CA GLY A 240 8.97 -8.97 1.86
C GLY A 240 9.77 -9.01 3.16
N GLY A 241 9.57 -8.00 3.99
CA GLY A 241 10.08 -7.96 5.36
C GLY A 241 9.09 -8.53 6.37
N GLY A 242 9.26 -8.22 7.67
CA GLY A 242 8.28 -8.51 8.73
C GLY A 242 8.47 -9.82 9.45
N SER A 243 9.60 -10.52 9.29
CA SER A 243 9.81 -11.82 9.95
C SER A 243 9.59 -11.79 11.47
N ALA A 244 9.68 -10.61 12.10
CA ALA A 244 9.46 -10.47 13.54
C ALA A 244 8.07 -10.93 14.03
N TYR A 245 7.04 -10.89 13.17
CA TYR A 245 5.69 -11.33 13.51
C TYR A 245 5.37 -12.76 13.03
N PHE A 246 6.30 -13.40 12.29
CA PHE A 246 6.22 -14.81 11.92
C PHE A 246 6.95 -15.71 12.92
N LEU A 247 8.01 -15.20 13.54
CA LEU A 247 8.84 -15.93 14.49
C LEU A 247 8.10 -16.20 15.80
N LYS A 248 8.25 -17.39 16.35
CA LYS A 248 7.74 -17.76 17.68
C LYS A 248 8.26 -16.81 18.76
N SER A 249 7.47 -16.57 19.81
CA SER A 249 7.74 -15.57 20.86
C SER A 249 9.07 -15.73 21.60
N ASP A 250 9.63 -16.94 21.68
CA ASP A 250 10.91 -17.25 22.33
C ASP A 250 12.15 -17.10 21.42
N VAL A 251 11.91 -16.80 20.12
CA VAL A 251 13.00 -16.57 19.14
C VAL A 251 13.45 -15.12 19.19
N ALA A 252 14.76 -14.90 19.21
CA ALA A 252 15.32 -13.55 19.23
C ALA A 252 14.87 -12.75 18.01
N GLY A 253 14.36 -11.53 18.24
CA GLY A 253 13.82 -10.66 17.20
C GLY A 253 12.30 -10.80 17.00
N SER A 254 11.65 -11.78 17.61
CA SER A 254 10.19 -11.90 17.56
C SER A 254 9.51 -10.74 18.30
N LYS A 255 8.38 -10.30 17.74
CA LYS A 255 7.44 -9.36 18.36
C LYS A 255 6.11 -10.01 18.75
N ARG A 256 5.95 -11.33 18.52
CA ARG A 256 4.75 -12.07 18.94
C ARG A 256 4.69 -12.22 20.46
N LYS A 257 3.46 -12.32 20.97
CA LYS A 257 3.17 -12.52 22.39
C LYS A 257 2.52 -13.87 22.66
N ASP A 258 2.17 -14.61 21.60
CA ASP A 258 1.63 -15.97 21.64
C ASP A 258 2.74 -17.00 21.31
N ASP A 259 2.40 -18.28 21.33
CA ASP A 259 3.33 -19.37 21.06
C ASP A 259 3.28 -19.88 19.60
N ASN A 260 2.62 -19.16 18.69
CA ASN A 260 2.52 -19.54 17.29
C ASN A 260 3.86 -19.39 16.59
N ASP A 261 4.26 -20.42 15.85
CA ASP A 261 5.42 -20.44 14.96
C ASP A 261 4.94 -20.45 13.51
N TYR A 262 4.72 -19.25 12.94
CA TYR A 262 4.20 -19.18 11.58
C TYR A 262 5.21 -19.60 10.52
N ILE A 263 6.52 -19.54 10.80
CA ILE A 263 7.53 -20.10 9.88
C ILE A 263 7.26 -21.60 9.71
N ALA A 264 7.22 -22.35 10.82
CA ALA A 264 6.94 -23.79 10.77
C ALA A 264 5.56 -24.10 10.20
N MET A 265 4.54 -23.29 10.53
CA MET A 265 3.18 -23.48 10.00
C MET A 265 3.13 -23.31 8.48
N PHE A 266 3.83 -22.32 7.90
CA PHE A 266 3.91 -22.14 6.46
C PHE A 266 4.71 -23.25 5.78
N GLU A 267 5.83 -23.71 6.38
CA GLU A 267 6.57 -24.87 5.89
C GLU A 267 5.68 -26.14 5.84
N ASP A 268 4.91 -26.40 6.91
CA ASP A 268 3.95 -27.51 6.99
C ASP A 268 2.81 -27.38 5.96
N ALA A 269 2.46 -26.16 5.58
CA ALA A 269 1.49 -25.85 4.52
C ALA A 269 2.08 -25.91 3.09
N GLY A 270 3.35 -26.35 2.96
CA GLY A 270 4.02 -26.59 1.68
C GLY A 270 4.74 -25.38 1.08
N TYR A 271 5.04 -24.37 1.89
CA TYR A 271 5.85 -23.25 1.42
C TYR A 271 7.35 -23.57 1.46
N THR A 272 8.05 -23.14 0.42
CA THR A 272 9.50 -22.97 0.47
C THR A 272 9.77 -21.63 1.15
N VAL A 273 10.42 -21.67 2.33
CA VAL A 273 10.80 -20.45 3.07
C VAL A 273 12.20 -20.02 2.67
N VAL A 274 12.39 -18.75 2.33
CA VAL A 274 13.66 -18.15 1.96
C VAL A 274 13.87 -16.84 2.75
N THR A 275 15.12 -16.55 3.10
CA THR A 275 15.46 -15.41 3.98
C THR A 275 16.55 -14.50 3.41
N SER A 276 17.03 -14.80 2.20
CA SER A 276 18.07 -14.03 1.52
C SER A 276 17.85 -13.98 0.01
N ALA A 277 18.48 -13.01 -0.66
CA ALA A 277 18.46 -12.89 -2.12
C ALA A 277 19.02 -14.14 -2.81
N ASP A 278 20.09 -14.72 -2.26
CA ASP A 278 20.73 -15.92 -2.81
C ASP A 278 19.80 -17.14 -2.70
N GLU A 279 19.10 -17.28 -1.58
CA GLU A 279 18.09 -18.34 -1.41
C GLU A 279 16.90 -18.12 -2.35
N LEU A 280 16.42 -16.89 -2.52
CA LEU A 280 15.34 -16.56 -3.46
C LEU A 280 15.72 -16.93 -4.90
N ALA A 281 16.94 -16.57 -5.31
CA ALA A 281 17.44 -16.84 -6.66
C ALA A 281 17.61 -18.34 -6.94
N SER A 282 17.98 -19.12 -5.92
CA SER A 282 18.23 -20.56 -6.02
C SER A 282 17.05 -21.45 -5.59
N ALA A 283 15.95 -20.86 -5.10
CA ALA A 283 14.79 -21.61 -4.64
C ALA A 283 14.21 -22.49 -5.74
N GLU A 284 13.96 -23.74 -5.40
CA GLU A 284 13.15 -24.61 -6.26
C GLU A 284 11.72 -24.08 -6.30
N LYS A 285 11.19 -23.93 -7.50
CA LYS A 285 9.84 -23.44 -7.74
C LYS A 285 9.01 -24.55 -8.41
N PRO A 286 8.54 -25.57 -7.65
CA PRO A 286 7.71 -26.64 -8.22
C PRO A 286 6.39 -26.08 -8.75
N GLU A 287 5.70 -26.85 -9.62
CA GLU A 287 4.47 -26.41 -10.30
C GLU A 287 3.36 -26.06 -9.29
N ASP A 288 3.21 -26.86 -8.23
CA ASP A 288 2.25 -26.65 -7.15
C ASP A 288 2.89 -26.01 -5.90
N GLY A 289 4.10 -25.44 -6.03
CA GLY A 289 4.85 -24.88 -4.90
C GLY A 289 4.35 -23.51 -4.47
N LYS A 290 4.53 -23.24 -3.17
CA LYS A 290 4.30 -21.93 -2.57
C LYS A 290 5.62 -21.36 -2.06
N LEU A 291 5.74 -20.03 -2.04
CA LEU A 291 6.97 -19.32 -1.70
C LEU A 291 6.71 -18.26 -0.63
N LEU A 292 7.40 -18.38 0.50
CA LEU A 292 7.44 -17.35 1.56
C LEU A 292 8.87 -16.82 1.66
N GLY A 293 9.07 -15.52 1.38
CA GLY A 293 10.36 -14.85 1.53
C GLY A 293 10.29 -13.75 2.57
N LEU A 294 11.10 -13.85 3.62
CA LEU A 294 11.14 -12.90 4.74
C LEU A 294 12.57 -12.39 4.92
N PHE A 295 12.89 -11.27 4.28
CA PHE A 295 14.27 -10.80 4.09
C PHE A 295 14.76 -9.82 5.17
N HIS A 296 13.87 -9.40 6.07
CA HIS A 296 14.15 -8.46 7.14
C HIS A 296 13.19 -8.67 8.31
N THR A 297 13.58 -8.31 9.53
CA THR A 297 12.68 -8.38 10.70
C THR A 297 11.61 -7.29 10.73
N GLY A 298 11.87 -6.16 10.08
CA GLY A 298 10.96 -5.04 9.86
C GLY A 298 10.84 -4.73 8.37
N ASN A 299 10.68 -3.44 8.01
CA ASN A 299 10.76 -3.01 6.61
C ASN A 299 12.16 -3.27 6.05
N MET A 300 12.26 -3.62 4.78
CA MET A 300 13.54 -3.76 4.09
C MET A 300 14.22 -2.39 3.95
N ASP A 301 15.55 -2.39 3.89
CA ASP A 301 16.29 -1.15 3.66
C ASP A 301 15.98 -0.54 2.29
N SER A 302 16.10 0.79 2.16
CA SER A 302 15.92 1.48 0.88
C SER A 302 16.90 0.96 -0.17
N THR A 303 16.55 1.06 -1.43
CA THR A 303 17.41 0.68 -2.56
C THR A 303 18.76 1.40 -2.51
N LEU A 304 18.76 2.69 -2.16
CA LEU A 304 20.00 3.46 -2.02
C LEU A 304 20.91 2.87 -0.95
N ASP A 305 20.36 2.43 0.19
CA ASP A 305 21.14 1.80 1.25
C ASP A 305 21.55 0.37 0.90
N ARG A 306 20.63 -0.45 0.35
CA ARG A 306 20.91 -1.85 0.01
C ARG A 306 21.96 -1.99 -1.06
N GLU A 307 21.82 -1.25 -2.15
CA GLU A 307 22.66 -1.44 -3.33
C GLU A 307 23.93 -0.59 -3.30
N PHE A 308 23.85 0.67 -2.88
CA PHE A 308 24.90 1.64 -3.10
C PHE A 308 25.67 2.04 -1.84
N LEU A 309 24.99 2.53 -0.80
CA LEU A 309 25.64 3.10 0.37
C LEU A 309 26.03 2.07 1.43
N LYS A 310 25.40 0.91 1.43
CA LYS A 310 25.53 -0.12 2.47
C LYS A 310 25.30 0.46 3.86
N LYS A 311 24.18 1.19 4.01
CA LYS A 311 23.73 1.86 5.24
C LYS A 311 22.44 1.24 5.76
N GLY A 312 21.77 1.92 6.69
CA GLY A 312 20.57 1.40 7.33
C GLY A 312 20.89 0.17 8.19
N SER A 313 20.26 -0.94 7.91
CA SER A 313 20.42 -2.21 8.64
C SER A 313 21.17 -3.28 7.84
N VAL A 314 21.79 -2.94 6.70
CA VAL A 314 22.49 -3.87 5.78
C VAL A 314 23.55 -4.73 6.47
N ASP A 315 24.23 -4.21 7.49
CA ASP A 315 25.18 -5.02 8.27
C ASP A 315 24.53 -6.23 8.96
N LYS A 316 23.25 -6.14 9.30
CA LYS A 316 22.47 -7.22 9.93
C LYS A 316 21.76 -8.10 8.92
N PHE A 317 21.35 -7.51 7.81
CA PHE A 317 20.58 -8.15 6.73
C PHE A 317 21.26 -7.89 5.38
N PRO A 318 22.45 -8.49 5.14
CA PRO A 318 23.30 -8.13 4.00
C PRO A 318 22.81 -8.64 2.64
N SER A 319 21.88 -9.59 2.62
CA SER A 319 21.40 -10.25 1.39
C SER A 319 19.88 -10.06 1.23
N GLN A 320 19.44 -8.79 1.20
CA GLN A 320 18.06 -8.43 0.88
C GLN A 320 17.90 -8.37 -0.65
N PRO A 321 16.90 -9.05 -1.26
CA PRO A 321 16.65 -8.94 -2.70
C PRO A 321 16.10 -7.56 -3.07
N GLY A 322 16.25 -7.18 -4.34
CA GLY A 322 15.59 -6.01 -4.90
C GLY A 322 14.11 -6.26 -5.20
N LEU A 323 13.34 -5.18 -5.39
CA LEU A 323 11.93 -5.29 -5.79
C LEU A 323 11.80 -5.97 -7.17
N VAL A 324 12.76 -5.73 -8.07
CA VAL A 324 12.82 -6.38 -9.38
C VAL A 324 12.99 -7.90 -9.25
N ASP A 325 13.88 -8.34 -8.37
CA ASP A 325 14.14 -9.77 -8.13
C ASP A 325 12.91 -10.46 -7.53
N MET A 326 12.29 -9.82 -6.51
CA MET A 326 11.07 -10.34 -5.89
C MET A 326 9.91 -10.40 -6.88
N THR A 327 9.71 -9.36 -7.68
CA THR A 327 8.65 -9.31 -8.71
C THR A 327 8.85 -10.41 -9.75
N THR A 328 10.06 -10.58 -10.25
CA THR A 328 10.39 -11.62 -11.23
C THR A 328 10.18 -13.01 -10.65
N ALA A 329 10.66 -13.25 -9.43
CA ALA A 329 10.47 -14.53 -8.73
C ALA A 329 8.98 -14.85 -8.51
N ALA A 330 8.19 -13.84 -8.18
CA ALA A 330 6.74 -13.99 -8.01
C ALA A 330 6.04 -14.33 -9.34
N ILE A 331 6.33 -13.60 -10.42
CA ILE A 331 5.78 -13.88 -11.75
C ILE A 331 6.17 -15.29 -12.20
N ASP A 332 7.43 -15.69 -12.03
CA ASP A 332 7.92 -17.02 -12.39
C ASP A 332 7.18 -18.15 -11.66
N GLN A 333 6.86 -17.97 -10.39
CA GLN A 333 6.11 -18.96 -9.61
C GLN A 333 4.62 -18.97 -9.99
N LEU A 334 3.98 -17.79 -10.02
CA LEU A 334 2.53 -17.66 -10.22
C LEU A 334 2.09 -18.04 -11.65
N SER A 335 2.93 -17.77 -12.65
CA SER A 335 2.62 -18.04 -14.07
C SER A 335 2.53 -19.53 -14.41
N LYS A 336 2.96 -20.41 -13.53
CA LYS A 336 2.80 -21.87 -13.67
C LYS A 336 1.35 -22.32 -13.55
N ASN A 337 0.52 -21.53 -12.88
CA ASN A 337 -0.90 -21.82 -12.79
C ASN A 337 -1.59 -21.55 -14.14
N PRO A 338 -2.20 -22.58 -14.78
CA PRO A 338 -2.88 -22.42 -16.06
C PRO A 338 -4.11 -21.49 -15.97
N GLU A 339 -4.71 -21.32 -14.79
CA GLU A 339 -5.85 -20.41 -14.57
C GLU A 339 -5.40 -18.94 -14.46
N GLY A 340 -4.10 -18.68 -14.32
CA GLY A 340 -3.54 -17.33 -14.15
C GLY A 340 -3.44 -16.88 -12.70
N PHE A 341 -3.20 -15.58 -12.49
CA PHE A 341 -2.91 -15.06 -11.17
C PHE A 341 -3.29 -13.58 -10.97
N PHE A 342 -3.39 -13.21 -9.71
CA PHE A 342 -3.34 -11.83 -9.22
C PHE A 342 -2.03 -11.65 -8.44
N LEU A 343 -1.27 -10.60 -8.76
CA LEU A 343 -0.04 -10.23 -8.07
C LEU A 343 -0.10 -8.76 -7.67
N MET A 344 -0.01 -8.48 -6.37
CA MET A 344 0.22 -7.14 -5.84
C MET A 344 1.73 -6.95 -5.59
N VAL A 345 2.30 -5.84 -6.06
CA VAL A 345 3.71 -5.45 -5.89
C VAL A 345 3.80 -4.05 -5.33
N GLU A 346 4.41 -3.90 -4.17
CA GLU A 346 4.55 -2.63 -3.48
C GLU A 346 6.00 -2.16 -3.36
N ALA A 347 6.23 -0.89 -3.74
CA ALA A 347 7.42 -0.13 -3.37
C ALA A 347 7.12 0.73 -2.14
N ALA A 348 7.21 0.14 -0.96
CA ALA A 348 6.85 0.79 0.30
C ALA A 348 7.82 1.91 0.70
N ASN A 349 9.09 1.79 0.32
CA ASN A 349 10.11 2.75 0.74
C ASN A 349 9.96 4.14 0.09
N VAL A 350 9.14 4.29 -0.95
CA VAL A 350 8.80 5.63 -1.46
C VAL A 350 8.12 6.45 -0.36
N ASP A 351 7.16 5.87 0.35
CA ASP A 351 6.50 6.47 1.52
C ASP A 351 7.44 6.56 2.74
N LYS A 352 8.05 5.42 3.12
CA LYS A 352 8.88 5.32 4.32
C LYS A 352 10.06 6.30 4.33
N MET A 353 10.57 6.67 3.15
CA MET A 353 11.63 7.68 2.99
C MET A 353 11.07 9.09 2.78
N SER A 354 9.84 9.25 2.30
CA SER A 354 9.17 10.54 2.16
C SER A 354 8.75 11.13 3.51
N HIS A 355 8.29 10.31 4.43
CA HIS A 355 7.98 10.73 5.79
C HIS A 355 9.13 11.48 6.47
N PRO A 356 10.36 10.93 6.54
CA PRO A 356 11.50 11.64 7.09
C PRO A 356 12.09 12.72 6.15
N LEU A 357 11.44 13.05 5.03
CA LEU A 357 11.91 14.04 4.06
C LEU A 357 13.20 13.62 3.33
N ASP A 358 13.45 12.32 3.18
CA ASP A 358 14.63 11.76 2.50
C ASP A 358 14.32 11.49 1.02
N TRP A 359 14.25 12.57 0.27
CA TRP A 359 13.78 12.57 -1.11
C TRP A 359 14.69 11.81 -2.07
N ASP A 360 15.97 11.75 -1.78
CA ASP A 360 16.94 11.02 -2.60
C ASP A 360 16.71 9.51 -2.49
N ARG A 361 16.50 9.00 -1.26
CA ARG A 361 16.12 7.58 -1.06
C ARG A 361 14.78 7.27 -1.70
N ALA A 362 13.77 8.09 -1.46
CA ALA A 362 12.44 7.91 -2.07
C ALA A 362 12.51 7.88 -3.61
N ALA A 363 13.34 8.75 -4.22
CA ALA A 363 13.52 8.79 -5.68
C ALA A 363 14.25 7.55 -6.22
N VAL A 364 15.24 7.01 -5.50
CA VAL A 364 15.95 5.79 -5.90
C VAL A 364 15.04 4.55 -5.77
N ASP A 365 14.23 4.45 -4.72
CA ASP A 365 13.21 3.40 -4.60
C ASP A 365 12.13 3.52 -5.70
N MET A 366 11.79 4.76 -6.12
CA MET A 366 10.91 4.99 -7.26
C MET A 366 11.53 4.53 -8.60
N ILE A 367 12.86 4.60 -8.76
CA ILE A 367 13.57 4.06 -9.92
C ILE A 367 13.49 2.52 -9.92
N GLU A 368 13.74 1.88 -8.78
CA GLU A 368 13.61 0.42 -8.67
C GLU A 368 12.18 -0.05 -8.97
N PHE A 369 11.18 0.68 -8.49
CA PHE A 369 9.77 0.43 -8.80
C PHE A 369 9.50 0.47 -10.30
N ASP A 370 10.01 1.48 -11.00
CA ASP A 370 9.87 1.59 -12.46
C ASP A 370 10.58 0.44 -13.20
N GLN A 371 11.71 -0.03 -12.69
CA GLN A 371 12.41 -1.19 -13.25
C GLN A 371 11.60 -2.49 -13.05
N ALA A 372 10.95 -2.66 -11.89
CA ALA A 372 10.07 -3.80 -11.64
C ALA A 372 8.86 -3.81 -12.60
N ILE A 373 8.27 -2.63 -12.87
CA ILE A 373 7.24 -2.47 -13.90
C ILE A 373 7.79 -2.86 -15.28
N GLY A 374 9.00 -2.41 -15.62
CA GLY A 374 9.67 -2.75 -16.86
C GLY A 374 9.85 -4.26 -17.05
N ALA A 375 10.24 -4.98 -16.00
CA ALA A 375 10.35 -6.44 -16.02
C ALA A 375 8.99 -7.13 -16.27
N ALA A 376 7.92 -6.65 -15.63
CA ALA A 376 6.57 -7.15 -15.86
C ALA A 376 6.07 -6.85 -17.29
N MET A 377 6.33 -5.65 -17.81
CA MET A 377 5.99 -5.28 -19.19
C MET A 377 6.74 -6.14 -20.22
N GLU A 378 8.00 -6.48 -19.95
CA GLU A 378 8.77 -7.39 -20.83
C GLU A 378 8.17 -8.80 -20.83
N TRP A 379 7.83 -9.34 -19.65
CA TRP A 379 7.15 -10.62 -19.51
C TRP A 379 5.78 -10.62 -20.21
N MET A 380 5.02 -9.52 -20.12
CA MET A 380 3.71 -9.34 -20.76
C MET A 380 3.77 -9.47 -22.28
N LYS A 381 4.90 -9.15 -22.95
CA LYS A 381 5.02 -9.32 -24.42
C LYS A 381 4.78 -10.75 -24.87
N SER A 382 5.12 -11.72 -24.04
CA SER A 382 4.85 -13.15 -24.27
C SER A 382 3.55 -13.63 -23.62
N ASN A 383 2.92 -12.80 -22.80
CA ASN A 383 1.70 -13.09 -22.03
C ASN A 383 0.68 -11.94 -22.17
N PRO A 384 0.17 -11.68 -23.40
CA PRO A 384 -0.61 -10.48 -23.69
C PRO A 384 -2.01 -10.45 -23.05
N ASP A 385 -2.45 -11.51 -22.43
CA ASP A 385 -3.66 -11.65 -21.64
C ASP A 385 -3.46 -11.19 -20.17
N THR A 386 -2.55 -10.24 -19.96
CA THR A 386 -2.19 -9.66 -18.67
C THR A 386 -2.59 -8.18 -18.60
N LEU A 387 -3.26 -7.78 -17.54
CA LEU A 387 -3.48 -6.38 -17.17
C LEU A 387 -2.37 -5.95 -16.20
N ILE A 388 -1.69 -4.86 -16.51
CA ILE A 388 -0.77 -4.17 -15.59
C ILE A 388 -1.42 -2.86 -15.15
N VAL A 389 -1.50 -2.65 -13.83
CA VAL A 389 -1.99 -1.42 -13.19
C VAL A 389 -0.87 -0.84 -12.35
N VAL A 390 -0.65 0.48 -12.42
CA VAL A 390 0.37 1.20 -11.65
C VAL A 390 -0.25 2.42 -11.01
N THR A 391 -0.19 2.52 -9.69
CA THR A 391 -0.76 3.64 -8.91
C THR A 391 0.03 3.92 -7.64
N GLY A 392 -0.33 4.97 -6.92
CA GLY A 392 -0.08 5.14 -5.49
C GLY A 392 -1.34 4.84 -4.69
N ASP A 393 -1.22 4.79 -3.40
CA ASP A 393 -2.35 4.70 -2.47
C ASP A 393 -2.72 6.08 -1.89
N HIS A 394 -1.75 6.94 -1.72
CA HIS A 394 -1.87 8.37 -1.40
C HIS A 394 -0.67 9.13 -1.96
N THR A 395 -0.55 10.41 -1.63
CA THR A 395 0.58 11.25 -2.04
C THR A 395 1.33 11.81 -0.83
N HIS A 396 2.60 12.12 -1.03
CA HIS A 396 3.34 13.05 -0.18
C HIS A 396 3.45 14.43 -0.83
N GLY A 397 3.46 15.46 -0.01
CA GLY A 397 3.54 16.83 -0.50
C GLY A 397 4.94 17.23 -0.92
N VAL A 398 5.50 16.61 -1.96
CA VAL A 398 6.83 16.89 -2.50
C VAL A 398 6.75 17.53 -3.90
N SER A 399 7.62 18.52 -4.14
CA SER A 399 7.78 19.14 -5.46
C SER A 399 9.24 19.35 -5.80
N VAL A 400 9.57 19.19 -7.08
CA VAL A 400 10.85 19.62 -7.66
C VAL A 400 10.68 21.06 -8.12
N ILE A 401 11.41 22.01 -7.50
CA ILE A 401 11.26 23.44 -7.79
C ILE A 401 12.39 24.04 -8.62
N GLY A 402 13.41 23.27 -8.93
CA GLY A 402 14.59 23.70 -9.66
C GLY A 402 15.80 22.82 -9.33
N THR A 403 16.96 23.43 -9.22
CA THR A 403 18.23 22.76 -8.93
C THR A 403 18.98 23.39 -7.77
N ILE A 404 19.84 22.62 -7.14
CA ILE A 404 20.87 23.07 -6.20
C ILE A 404 22.19 22.98 -6.94
N ASP A 405 22.95 24.10 -7.01
CA ASP A 405 24.19 24.20 -7.76
C ASP A 405 25.37 24.53 -6.84
N ASP A 406 26.25 23.54 -6.62
CA ASP A 406 27.45 23.70 -5.78
C ASP A 406 28.55 24.54 -6.43
N GLU A 407 28.49 24.75 -7.75
CA GLU A 407 29.44 25.60 -8.48
C GLU A 407 29.16 27.09 -8.28
N VAL A 408 27.94 27.43 -7.82
CA VAL A 408 27.59 28.83 -7.51
C VAL A 408 28.29 29.26 -6.24
N GLN A 409 29.03 30.38 -6.31
CA GLN A 409 29.66 30.97 -5.13
C GLN A 409 28.59 31.55 -4.19
N ALA A 410 28.43 30.92 -3.05
CA ALA A 410 27.52 31.38 -1.99
C ALA A 410 28.04 30.93 -0.63
N ASP A 411 27.91 31.79 0.39
CA ASP A 411 28.33 31.51 1.75
C ASP A 411 27.43 30.46 2.42
N GLU A 412 26.15 30.45 2.02
CA GLU A 412 25.15 29.51 2.52
C GLU A 412 24.60 28.63 1.40
N MET A 413 24.35 27.36 1.70
CA MET A 413 23.79 26.41 0.73
C MET A 413 22.45 26.86 0.17
N ARG A 414 21.62 27.53 0.98
CA ARG A 414 20.36 28.13 0.54
C ARG A 414 20.50 29.01 -0.70
N ASN A 415 21.57 29.77 -0.81
CA ASN A 415 21.81 30.68 -1.93
C ASN A 415 22.18 29.93 -3.23
N LYS A 416 22.39 28.62 -3.15
CA LYS A 416 22.67 27.74 -4.30
C LYS A 416 21.41 27.11 -4.91
N VAL A 417 20.23 27.33 -4.31
CA VAL A 417 18.95 26.87 -4.88
C VAL A 417 18.55 27.79 -6.01
N MET A 418 18.63 27.29 -7.22
CA MET A 418 18.29 27.99 -8.45
C MET A 418 16.85 27.69 -8.85
N THR A 419 16.12 28.76 -9.23
CA THR A 419 14.72 28.66 -9.67
C THR A 419 14.53 29.36 -11.02
N TYR A 420 13.50 28.96 -11.79
CA TYR A 420 13.16 29.56 -13.10
C TYR A 420 14.37 29.62 -14.04
N ASP A 421 14.69 30.80 -14.55
CA ASP A 421 15.77 31.07 -15.52
C ASP A 421 17.17 30.79 -14.96
N ASP A 422 17.32 30.85 -13.63
CA ASP A 422 18.58 30.56 -12.95
C ASP A 422 18.83 29.06 -12.75
N ALA A 423 17.79 28.20 -12.83
CA ALA A 423 17.92 26.76 -12.69
C ALA A 423 18.59 26.14 -13.92
N GLY A 424 19.78 25.59 -13.76
CA GLY A 424 20.43 24.79 -14.80
C GLY A 424 19.89 23.34 -14.83
N PHE A 425 20.41 22.55 -15.77
CA PHE A 425 20.08 21.11 -15.81
C PHE A 425 20.89 20.36 -14.75
N PRO A 426 20.28 19.40 -14.02
CA PRO A 426 21.03 18.53 -13.13
C PRO A 426 21.99 17.65 -13.93
N ASN A 427 23.11 17.27 -13.32
CA ASN A 427 24.19 16.54 -13.97
C ASN A 427 24.31 15.08 -13.49
N TYR A 428 23.18 14.43 -13.20
CA TYR A 428 23.14 12.98 -12.99
C TYR A 428 23.53 12.26 -14.28
N THR A 429 24.31 11.18 -14.12
CA THR A 429 24.76 10.29 -15.20
C THR A 429 24.45 8.84 -14.82
N ASP A 430 24.28 8.01 -15.83
CA ASP A 430 24.16 6.55 -15.73
C ASP A 430 25.10 5.99 -16.81
N GLU A 431 26.41 5.98 -16.55
CA GLU A 431 27.43 5.55 -17.51
C GLU A 431 27.52 4.02 -17.62
N ASN A 432 27.15 3.32 -16.54
CA ASN A 432 27.17 1.85 -16.51
C ASN A 432 25.90 1.24 -17.11
N GLY A 433 24.85 2.03 -17.32
CA GLY A 433 23.60 1.62 -17.97
C GLY A 433 22.69 0.73 -17.11
N ASP A 434 22.82 0.79 -15.78
CA ASP A 434 22.00 0.01 -14.84
C ASP A 434 20.65 0.66 -14.55
N GLY A 435 20.44 1.89 -15.02
CA GLY A 435 19.22 2.67 -14.86
C GLY A 435 19.17 3.48 -13.57
N TYR A 436 20.23 3.46 -12.74
CA TYR A 436 20.39 4.31 -11.58
C TYR A 436 21.41 5.42 -11.84
N PRO A 437 21.35 6.54 -11.12
CA PRO A 437 22.41 7.52 -11.20
C PRO A 437 23.71 6.99 -10.59
N ASP A 438 24.84 7.13 -11.30
CA ASP A 438 26.17 6.73 -10.81
C ASP A 438 26.54 7.38 -9.48
N GLN A 439 26.00 8.60 -9.23
CA GLN A 439 26.19 9.36 -7.99
C GLN A 439 24.90 10.12 -7.66
N ILE A 440 24.57 10.15 -6.37
CA ILE A 440 23.42 10.91 -5.85
C ILE A 440 23.86 12.34 -5.48
N ASP A 441 25.01 12.52 -4.82
CA ASP A 441 25.51 13.85 -4.44
C ASP A 441 26.34 14.46 -5.58
N VAL A 442 25.65 14.85 -6.64
CA VAL A 442 26.23 15.54 -7.80
C VAL A 442 26.29 17.05 -7.56
N SER A 443 27.16 17.77 -8.28
CA SER A 443 27.34 19.21 -8.09
C SER A 443 26.11 20.04 -8.46
N ARG A 444 25.30 19.58 -9.40
CA ARG A 444 24.00 20.18 -9.73
C ARG A 444 22.93 19.12 -9.67
N ARG A 445 22.09 19.16 -8.64
CA ARG A 445 21.08 18.18 -8.30
C ARG A 445 19.69 18.77 -8.23
N LEU A 446 18.66 17.94 -8.15
CA LEU A 446 17.28 18.40 -8.02
C LEU A 446 17.04 19.07 -6.66
N ALA A 447 16.33 20.20 -6.69
CA ALA A 447 15.84 20.88 -5.49
C ALA A 447 14.44 20.35 -5.16
N MET A 448 14.37 19.34 -4.31
CA MET A 448 13.13 18.70 -3.84
C MET A 448 12.76 19.19 -2.44
N PHE A 449 11.53 19.65 -2.27
CA PHE A 449 11.06 20.17 -0.99
C PHE A 449 9.65 19.71 -0.68
N ALA A 450 9.40 19.49 0.63
CA ALA A 450 8.06 19.20 1.14
C ALA A 450 7.21 20.46 1.29
N ASN A 451 5.89 20.31 1.17
CA ASN A 451 4.91 21.33 1.53
C ASN A 451 4.47 21.25 3.01
N ASN A 452 4.73 20.15 3.69
CA ASN A 452 4.44 19.96 5.11
C ASN A 452 5.62 19.22 5.79
N PHE A 453 6.01 19.67 6.97
CA PHE A 453 7.17 19.16 7.69
C PHE A 453 7.16 19.61 9.15
N PRO A 454 7.81 18.88 10.09
CA PRO A 454 8.16 19.35 11.42
C PRO A 454 9.29 20.38 11.36
N ASP A 455 9.68 20.96 12.48
CA ASP A 455 10.94 21.71 12.54
C ASP A 455 12.11 20.79 12.19
N TYR A 456 12.99 21.22 11.24
CA TYR A 456 14.18 20.45 10.85
C TYR A 456 15.30 21.33 10.31
N TYR A 457 16.51 20.80 10.26
CA TYR A 457 17.62 21.45 9.57
C TYR A 457 17.70 20.97 8.13
N GLU A 458 17.43 21.89 7.17
CA GLU A 458 17.64 21.65 5.76
C GLU A 458 19.14 21.77 5.43
N THR A 459 19.74 20.73 4.90
CA THR A 459 21.16 20.68 4.56
C THR A 459 21.43 20.82 3.08
N PHE A 460 20.38 20.79 2.25
CA PHE A 460 20.43 20.88 0.77
C PHE A 460 21.31 19.79 0.12
N ARG A 461 21.59 18.72 0.85
CA ARG A 461 22.39 17.59 0.39
C ARG A 461 21.74 16.25 0.71
N PRO A 462 21.99 15.23 -0.13
CA PRO A 462 21.63 13.85 0.18
C PRO A 462 22.23 13.38 1.52
N LYS A 463 21.52 12.51 2.19
CA LYS A 463 21.97 11.92 3.47
C LYS A 463 22.77 10.65 3.20
N MET A 464 24.09 10.77 3.06
CA MET A 464 24.96 9.66 2.64
C MET A 464 25.34 8.70 3.79
N ASP A 465 25.11 9.09 5.05
CA ASP A 465 25.50 8.29 6.22
C ASP A 465 24.39 7.40 6.79
N GLY A 466 23.21 7.41 6.21
CA GLY A 466 22.02 6.67 6.60
C GLY A 466 20.74 7.47 6.38
N PRO A 467 19.57 6.88 6.64
CA PRO A 467 18.28 7.54 6.51
C PRO A 467 18.20 8.83 7.33
N PHE A 468 17.49 9.83 6.80
CA PHE A 468 17.32 11.12 7.48
C PHE A 468 16.38 11.01 8.68
N GLU A 469 16.74 11.64 9.80
CA GLU A 469 15.91 11.79 10.98
C GLU A 469 15.71 13.30 11.25
N PRO A 470 14.68 13.94 10.66
CA PRO A 470 14.52 15.38 10.66
C PRO A 470 14.27 15.98 12.03
N ALA A 471 13.49 15.30 12.88
CA ALA A 471 13.11 15.79 14.21
C ALA A 471 13.22 14.71 15.28
N VAL A 472 13.53 15.13 16.49
CA VAL A 472 13.67 14.27 17.67
C VAL A 472 12.85 14.82 18.83
N LYS A 473 12.46 13.97 19.81
CA LYS A 473 11.71 14.42 20.99
C LYS A 473 12.60 15.21 21.96
N ASP A 474 12.11 16.36 22.39
CA ASP A 474 12.68 17.12 23.49
C ASP A 474 12.27 16.53 24.87
N GLU A 475 12.73 17.14 25.96
CA GLU A 475 12.42 16.74 27.35
C GLU A 475 10.92 16.84 27.70
N ASN A 476 10.13 17.60 26.93
CA ASN A 476 8.70 17.77 27.11
C ASN A 476 7.88 16.84 26.18
N GLY A 477 8.55 15.95 25.44
CA GLY A 477 7.92 15.03 24.48
C GLY A 477 7.47 15.66 23.16
N ARG A 478 7.91 16.90 22.85
CA ARG A 478 7.63 17.62 21.61
C ARG A 478 8.71 17.31 20.59
N TYR A 479 8.33 17.16 19.32
CA TYR A 479 9.31 17.03 18.26
C TYR A 479 9.91 18.38 17.89
N VAL A 480 11.22 18.43 17.87
CA VAL A 480 12.06 19.59 17.55
C VAL A 480 13.12 19.19 16.53
N ALA A 481 13.67 20.16 15.81
CA ALA A 481 14.72 19.90 14.83
C ALA A 481 15.87 19.09 15.42
N ASN A 482 16.33 18.07 14.70
CA ASN A 482 17.45 17.24 15.13
C ASN A 482 18.77 18.02 15.06
N GLU A 483 19.33 18.36 16.21
CA GLU A 483 20.55 19.15 16.35
C GLU A 483 21.81 18.47 15.73
N ALA A 484 21.74 17.18 15.41
CA ALA A 484 22.83 16.49 14.71
C ALA A 484 23.16 17.09 13.34
N TYR A 485 22.21 17.78 12.72
CA TYR A 485 22.38 18.41 11.41
C TYR A 485 22.69 19.91 11.46
N LYS A 486 22.67 20.52 12.63
CA LYS A 486 22.85 21.97 12.82
C LYS A 486 24.18 22.51 12.27
N ASP A 487 25.26 21.74 12.48
CA ASP A 487 26.62 22.16 12.14
C ASP A 487 27.04 21.67 10.73
N VAL A 488 26.12 21.07 9.97
CA VAL A 488 26.38 20.74 8.56
C VAL A 488 26.58 22.05 7.79
N PRO A 489 27.64 22.20 6.99
CA PRO A 489 27.90 23.44 6.26
C PRO A 489 26.71 23.87 5.40
N GLY A 490 26.22 25.08 5.64
CA GLY A 490 25.09 25.65 4.94
C GLY A 490 23.70 25.19 5.46
N ALA A 491 23.64 24.44 6.55
CA ALA A 491 22.38 24.03 7.15
C ALA A 491 21.52 25.24 7.58
N VAL A 492 20.22 25.15 7.31
CA VAL A 492 19.24 26.19 7.66
C VAL A 492 18.11 25.58 8.44
N LEU A 493 17.84 26.11 9.63
CA LEU A 493 16.65 25.73 10.40
C LEU A 493 15.38 26.14 9.64
N ARG A 494 14.52 25.15 9.36
CA ARG A 494 13.19 25.32 8.78
C ARG A 494 12.17 25.17 9.90
N THR A 495 11.36 26.21 10.12
CA THR A 495 10.22 26.12 11.04
C THR A 495 9.08 25.42 10.33
N GLY A 496 8.62 24.34 10.93
CA GLY A 496 7.57 23.47 10.39
C GLY A 496 6.18 24.12 10.41
N ASN A 497 5.27 23.48 9.69
CA ASN A 497 3.85 23.83 9.64
C ASN A 497 2.95 22.72 10.24
N LEU A 498 3.55 21.66 10.77
CA LEU A 498 2.86 20.56 11.44
C LEU A 498 2.80 20.77 12.96
N PRO A 499 1.86 20.12 13.66
CA PRO A 499 1.81 20.10 15.13
C PRO A 499 3.11 19.52 15.74
N TYR A 500 3.39 19.90 16.99
CA TYR A 500 4.61 19.45 17.68
C TYR A 500 4.62 17.96 18.11
N ASP A 501 3.56 17.21 17.85
CA ASP A 501 3.50 15.76 18.00
C ASP A 501 3.84 15.01 16.71
N ALA A 502 4.00 15.72 15.59
CA ALA A 502 4.45 15.16 14.33
C ALA A 502 5.98 15.09 14.27
N SER A 503 6.53 13.89 14.08
CA SER A 503 7.99 13.64 13.96
C SER A 503 8.51 13.82 12.53
N THR A 504 7.62 13.74 11.55
CA THR A 504 7.94 13.64 10.12
C THR A 504 6.90 14.39 9.30
N GLY A 505 7.06 14.45 7.98
CA GLY A 505 6.00 14.85 7.08
C GLY A 505 4.80 13.90 7.16
N VAL A 506 3.64 14.38 6.73
CA VAL A 506 2.39 13.63 6.66
C VAL A 506 1.89 13.55 5.22
N HIS A 507 0.92 12.66 4.95
CA HIS A 507 0.34 12.52 3.62
C HIS A 507 -0.33 13.81 3.13
N ALA A 508 -0.27 14.06 1.84
CA ALA A 508 -1.05 15.09 1.19
C ALA A 508 -2.42 14.54 0.75
N VAL A 509 -3.36 15.44 0.50
CA VAL A 509 -4.75 15.11 0.08
C VAL A 509 -4.89 15.19 -1.46
N ASP A 510 -3.78 15.28 -2.18
CA ASP A 510 -3.80 15.36 -3.64
C ASP A 510 -4.24 14.02 -4.25
N ASP A 511 -4.97 14.05 -5.37
CA ASP A 511 -5.32 12.84 -6.12
C ASP A 511 -4.07 12.08 -6.54
N VAL A 512 -4.14 10.75 -6.56
CA VAL A 512 -3.07 9.91 -7.10
C VAL A 512 -3.28 9.63 -8.59
N LEU A 513 -2.20 9.45 -9.33
CA LEU A 513 -2.23 9.04 -10.72
C LEU A 513 -2.25 7.51 -10.81
N LEU A 514 -3.24 6.97 -11.52
CA LEU A 514 -3.28 5.56 -11.92
C LEU A 514 -3.04 5.45 -13.42
N GLN A 515 -2.18 4.51 -13.82
CA GLN A 515 -1.95 4.16 -15.22
C GLN A 515 -2.10 2.64 -15.41
N ALA A 516 -2.54 2.24 -16.60
CA ALA A 516 -2.74 0.83 -16.89
C ALA A 516 -2.51 0.50 -18.36
N THR A 517 -2.14 -0.76 -18.65
CA THR A 517 -2.06 -1.31 -20.00
C THR A 517 -2.51 -2.78 -20.00
N GLY A 518 -2.99 -3.25 -21.14
CA GLY A 518 -3.48 -4.62 -21.33
C GLY A 518 -5.01 -4.72 -21.31
N PRO A 519 -5.55 -5.96 -21.40
CA PRO A 519 -6.99 -6.18 -21.43
C PRO A 519 -7.67 -5.68 -20.14
N GLY A 520 -8.69 -4.83 -20.27
CA GLY A 520 -9.41 -4.19 -19.16
C GLY A 520 -8.87 -2.81 -18.76
N ALA A 521 -7.71 -2.39 -19.26
CA ALA A 521 -7.10 -1.10 -18.93
C ALA A 521 -7.97 0.11 -19.33
N ASP A 522 -8.83 -0.01 -20.34
CA ASP A 522 -9.78 1.01 -20.80
C ASP A 522 -10.86 1.37 -19.77
N GLY A 523 -11.00 0.58 -18.71
CA GLY A 523 -11.83 0.88 -17.55
C GLY A 523 -11.29 2.03 -16.70
N PHE A 524 -9.98 2.25 -16.70
CA PHE A 524 -9.32 3.32 -15.94
C PHE A 524 -9.27 4.61 -16.75
N LYS A 525 -10.10 5.60 -16.41
CA LYS A 525 -10.20 6.85 -17.15
C LYS A 525 -10.81 7.98 -16.33
N GLY A 526 -10.36 9.21 -16.60
CA GLY A 526 -10.91 10.42 -15.96
C GLY A 526 -10.62 10.47 -14.47
N TYR A 527 -11.60 10.92 -13.69
CA TYR A 527 -11.56 10.87 -12.23
C TYR A 527 -12.35 9.65 -11.74
N MET A 528 -11.80 8.93 -10.77
CA MET A 528 -12.41 7.77 -10.13
C MET A 528 -12.23 7.87 -8.61
N GLU A 529 -13.14 7.28 -7.87
CA GLU A 529 -12.92 7.02 -6.45
C GLU A 529 -12.09 5.73 -6.28
N GLN A 530 -11.36 5.64 -5.18
CA GLN A 530 -10.54 4.46 -4.89
C GLN A 530 -11.34 3.13 -4.93
N SER A 531 -12.61 3.15 -4.53
CA SER A 531 -13.49 1.97 -4.61
C SER A 531 -13.81 1.53 -6.03
N ASP A 532 -13.80 2.46 -7.01
CA ASP A 532 -14.10 2.13 -8.40
C ASP A 532 -12.97 1.31 -9.06
N VAL A 533 -11.76 1.40 -8.51
CA VAL A 533 -10.61 0.61 -8.97
C VAL A 533 -10.89 -0.88 -8.83
N TYR A 534 -11.43 -1.31 -7.69
CA TYR A 534 -11.87 -2.71 -7.50
C TYR A 534 -12.88 -3.16 -8.55
N GLY A 535 -13.84 -2.30 -8.89
CA GLY A 535 -14.83 -2.60 -9.91
C GLY A 535 -14.21 -2.95 -11.27
N VAL A 536 -13.14 -2.23 -11.68
CA VAL A 536 -12.41 -2.54 -12.93
C VAL A 536 -11.63 -3.85 -12.81
N LEU A 537 -11.04 -4.15 -11.65
CA LEU A 537 -10.35 -5.42 -11.40
C LEU A 537 -11.34 -6.60 -11.41
N ALA A 538 -12.49 -6.45 -10.76
CA ALA A 538 -13.56 -7.44 -10.72
C ALA A 538 -14.14 -7.70 -12.12
N ASP A 539 -14.39 -6.66 -12.91
CA ASP A 539 -14.80 -6.76 -14.31
C ASP A 539 -13.77 -7.49 -15.17
N THR A 540 -12.49 -7.22 -14.92
CA THR A 540 -11.40 -7.82 -15.69
C THR A 540 -11.28 -9.31 -15.44
N PHE A 541 -11.50 -9.75 -14.21
CA PHE A 541 -11.49 -11.18 -13.83
C PHE A 541 -12.87 -11.85 -13.86
N ALA A 542 -13.94 -11.11 -14.16
CA ALA A 542 -15.32 -11.60 -14.11
C ALA A 542 -15.72 -12.12 -12.71
N LEU A 543 -15.34 -11.39 -11.65
CA LEU A 543 -15.69 -11.72 -10.27
C LEU A 543 -17.09 -11.20 -9.95
N GLY A 544 -18.11 -11.91 -10.38
CA GLY A 544 -19.51 -11.56 -10.12
C GLY A 544 -20.02 -12.03 -8.76
N SER A 545 -21.24 -11.61 -8.42
CA SER A 545 -21.97 -12.06 -7.22
C SER A 545 -22.41 -13.53 -7.31
N SER A 546 -22.66 -14.03 -8.52
CA SER A 546 -23.10 -15.41 -8.73
C SER A 546 -21.98 -16.40 -8.43
N GLN A 547 -22.22 -17.33 -7.52
CA GLN A 547 -21.33 -18.48 -7.31
C GLN A 547 -21.34 -19.34 -8.58
N LYS A 548 -20.22 -19.41 -9.28
CA LYS A 548 -20.00 -20.54 -10.19
C LYS A 548 -19.76 -21.77 -9.30
N GLN A 549 -20.76 -22.64 -9.20
CA GLN A 549 -20.63 -23.95 -8.59
C GLN A 549 -19.74 -24.86 -9.44
#